data_0b2aeae63ed2fc5f779043bbaf77d4a7
#
_entry.id   0b2aeae63ed2fc5f779043bbaf77d4a7
#
_cell.length_a   1.000
_cell.length_b   1.000
_cell.length_c   1.000
_cell.angle_alpha   90.00
_cell.angle_beta   90.00
_cell.angle_gamma   90.00
#
_symmetry.space_group_name_H-M   'P 1'
#
loop_
_entity.id
_entity.type
_entity.pdbx_description
1 polymer ?
#
loop_
_entity_poly.entity_id
_entity_poly.type
_entity_poly.pdbx_seq_one_letter_code
_entity_poly.pdbx_strand_id
1 'polypeptide(L)' 'MEEGKTYDGHSEFGFSLAAQDAVEKYEEKNGKPGPDEPVTLTVVKMTVTFENPIRDYSVVLG' A
#
# COMPACT_ATOMS: atom_id res chain seq x y z
N MET A 1 16.00 15.85 -4.12
CA MET A 1 14.61 15.52 -4.02
C MET A 1 14.37 14.02 -4.05
N GLU A 2 13.60 13.58 -3.14
CA GLU A 2 13.26 12.18 -3.09
C GLU A 2 12.25 11.90 -4.14
N GLU A 3 12.42 10.87 -4.85
CA GLU A 3 11.42 10.51 -5.79
C GLU A 3 11.42 9.04 -5.96
N GLY A 4 10.33 8.55 -6.40
CA GLY A 4 10.20 7.17 -6.71
C GLY A 4 10.10 6.24 -5.54
N LYS A 5 9.96 6.76 -4.33
CA LYS A 5 9.73 5.86 -3.21
C LYS A 5 8.29 5.46 -3.19
N THR A 6 8.05 4.19 -3.39
CA THR A 6 6.70 3.66 -3.38
C THR A 6 6.65 2.44 -2.51
N TYR A 7 5.45 2.09 -2.09
CA TYR A 7 5.22 0.98 -1.18
C TYR A 7 4.11 0.13 -1.75
N ASP A 8 4.41 -1.11 -2.07
CA ASP A 8 3.47 -2.01 -2.73
C ASP A 8 2.74 -2.85 -1.69
N GLY A 9 1.44 -2.97 -1.83
CA GLY A 9 0.66 -3.84 -0.99
C GLY A 9 -0.21 -4.74 -1.82
N HIS A 10 -0.48 -5.91 -1.31
CA HIS A 10 -1.29 -6.92 -1.99
C HIS A 10 -2.25 -7.57 -1.03
N SER A 11 -3.38 -8.00 -1.56
CA SER A 11 -4.35 -8.76 -0.78
C SER A 11 -5.23 -9.56 -1.72
N GLU A 12 -5.69 -10.70 -1.27
CA GLU A 12 -6.69 -11.47 -2.00
C GLU A 12 -8.10 -11.02 -1.67
N PHE A 13 -8.26 -10.13 -0.70
CA PHE A 13 -9.57 -9.81 -0.15
C PHE A 13 -10.09 -8.43 -0.52
N GLY A 14 -9.24 -7.55 -1.01
CA GLY A 14 -9.72 -6.25 -1.44
C GLY A 14 -8.66 -5.18 -1.37
N PHE A 15 -9.00 -4.01 -1.93
CA PHE A 15 -8.04 -2.91 -1.98
C PHE A 15 -7.75 -2.33 -0.61
N SER A 16 -8.72 -2.34 0.30
CA SER A 16 -8.47 -1.85 1.66
C SER A 16 -7.34 -2.59 2.33
N LEU A 17 -7.36 -3.91 2.22
CA LEU A 17 -6.31 -4.71 2.85
C LEU A 17 -5.00 -4.59 2.10
N ALA A 18 -5.06 -4.44 0.78
CA ALA A 18 -3.85 -4.18 0.00
C ALA A 18 -3.22 -2.86 0.42
N ALA A 19 -4.03 -1.83 0.65
CA ALA A 19 -3.51 -0.54 1.10
C ALA A 19 -2.89 -0.65 2.48
N GLN A 20 -3.52 -1.42 3.38
CA GLN A 20 -2.94 -1.63 4.70
C GLN A 20 -1.59 -2.34 4.62
N ASP A 21 -1.47 -3.29 3.71
CA ASP A 21 -0.21 -3.98 3.51
C ASP A 21 0.88 -2.99 3.04
N ALA A 22 0.52 -2.08 2.14
CA ALA A 22 1.45 -1.06 1.68
C ALA A 22 1.86 -0.12 2.82
N VAL A 23 0.91 0.24 3.67
CA VAL A 23 1.21 1.09 4.83
C VAL A 23 2.16 0.38 5.77
N GLU A 24 1.99 -0.92 5.96
CA GLU A 24 2.91 -1.67 6.80
C GLU A 24 4.32 -1.65 6.25
N LYS A 25 4.45 -1.71 4.94
CA LYS A 25 5.78 -1.62 4.34
C LYS A 25 6.40 -0.26 4.54
N TYR A 26 5.59 0.79 4.48
CA TYR A 26 6.06 2.12 4.79
C TYR A 26 6.60 2.16 6.24
N GLU A 27 5.84 1.59 7.17
CA GLU A 27 6.23 1.61 8.58
C GLU A 27 7.48 0.81 8.83
N GLU A 28 7.68 -0.26 8.09
CA GLU A 28 8.91 -1.05 8.24
C GLU A 28 10.14 -0.25 7.86
N LYS A 29 10.01 0.61 6.87
CA LYS A 29 11.14 1.40 6.42
C LYS A 29 11.33 2.68 7.22
N ASN A 30 10.23 3.29 7.63
CA ASN A 30 10.28 4.63 8.20
C ASN A 30 9.86 4.70 9.65
N GLY A 31 9.40 3.59 10.20
CA GLY A 31 8.88 3.57 11.55
C GLY A 31 7.45 4.08 11.60
N LYS A 32 6.79 3.86 12.70
CA LYS A 32 5.43 4.32 12.88
C LYS A 32 5.42 5.79 13.22
N PRO A 33 4.52 6.57 12.62
CA PRO A 33 4.44 7.98 12.97
C PRO A 33 3.95 8.16 14.39
N GLY A 34 4.30 9.28 14.97
CA GLY A 34 3.81 9.61 16.31
C GLY A 34 2.33 9.92 16.29
N PRO A 35 1.70 9.97 17.46
CA PRO A 35 0.26 10.15 17.52
C PRO A 35 -0.19 11.51 16.98
N ASP A 36 0.69 12.50 16.97
CA ASP A 36 0.33 13.82 16.46
C ASP A 36 0.96 14.09 15.11
N GLU A 37 1.43 13.06 14.43
CA GLU A 37 2.13 13.24 13.17
C GLU A 37 1.50 12.38 12.10
N PRO A 38 0.39 12.84 11.54
CA PRO A 38 -0.27 12.07 10.50
C PRO A 38 0.61 11.99 9.25
N VAL A 39 0.57 10.85 8.61
CA VAL A 39 1.28 10.65 7.35
C VAL A 39 0.25 10.35 6.28
N THR A 40 0.32 11.09 5.19
CA THR A 40 -0.58 10.87 4.07
C THR A 40 0.20 10.32 2.91
N LEU A 41 -0.25 9.20 2.40
CA LEU A 41 0.32 8.59 1.20
C LEU A 41 -0.75 8.63 0.12
N THR A 42 -0.31 8.80 -1.10
CA THR A 42 -1.21 8.91 -2.23
C THR A 42 -1.22 7.59 -2.99
N VAL A 43 -2.38 7.18 -3.45
CA VAL A 43 -2.46 6.00 -4.31
C VAL A 43 -1.88 6.36 -5.66
N VAL A 44 -0.78 5.71 -5.99
CA VAL A 44 -0.11 5.89 -7.27
C VAL A 44 -0.71 4.97 -8.31
N LYS A 45 -1.06 3.75 -7.89
CA LYS A 45 -1.56 2.75 -8.80
C LYS A 45 -2.42 1.75 -8.03
N MET A 46 -3.48 1.31 -8.64
CA MET A 46 -4.35 0.29 -8.08
C MET A 46 -4.69 -0.67 -9.20
N THR A 47 -4.48 -1.95 -9.00
CA THR A 47 -4.80 -2.94 -10.02
C THR A 47 -5.42 -4.16 -9.37
N VAL A 48 -6.21 -4.87 -10.12
CA VAL A 48 -6.68 -6.17 -9.70
C VAL A 48 -6.42 -7.14 -10.84
N THR A 49 -5.81 -8.25 -10.50
CA THR A 49 -5.59 -9.34 -11.43
C THR A 49 -6.43 -10.50 -10.96
N PHE A 50 -7.19 -11.09 -11.84
CA PHE A 50 -8.02 -12.20 -11.40
C PHE A 50 -8.02 -13.30 -12.43
N GLU A 51 -7.99 -14.52 -11.90
CA GLU A 51 -8.22 -15.72 -12.65
C GLU A 51 -9.13 -16.52 -11.77
N ASN A 52 -10.18 -17.02 -12.33
CA ASN A 52 -11.17 -17.72 -11.53
C ASN A 52 -10.54 -18.95 -10.87
N PRO A 53 -10.55 -19.07 -9.54
CA PRO A 53 -11.21 -18.18 -8.57
C PRO A 53 -10.29 -17.18 -7.87
N ILE A 54 -9.06 -17.05 -8.29
CA ILE A 54 -8.03 -16.29 -7.57
C ILE A 54 -8.10 -14.82 -7.94
N ARG A 55 -8.01 -13.95 -6.95
CA ARG A 55 -7.93 -12.51 -7.16
C ARG A 55 -6.75 -11.94 -6.40
N ASP A 56 -6.07 -11.00 -7.01
CA ASP A 56 -4.97 -10.32 -6.38
C ASP A 56 -5.18 -8.82 -6.53
N TYR A 57 -5.40 -8.15 -5.41
CA TYR A 57 -5.57 -6.71 -5.39
C TYR A 57 -4.23 -6.10 -5.04
N SER A 58 -3.81 -5.13 -5.81
CA SER A 58 -2.51 -4.51 -5.64
C SER A 58 -2.67 -3.01 -5.53
N VAL A 59 -2.02 -2.41 -4.55
CA VAL A 59 -2.04 -0.97 -4.35
C VAL A 59 -0.61 -0.50 -4.19
N VAL A 60 -0.28 0.58 -4.88
CA VAL A 60 1.03 1.21 -4.73
C VAL A 60 0.78 2.59 -4.16
N LEU A 61 1.43 2.88 -3.04
CA LEU A 61 1.33 4.18 -2.38
C LEU A 61 2.65 4.92 -2.51
N GLY A 62 2.56 6.20 -2.56
CA GLY A 62 3.76 7.01 -2.65
C GLY A 62 3.63 8.39 -2.08
#